data_dd13396482d37438b4ceb8353ed4a58b
#
_entry.id   dd13396482d37438b4ceb8353ed4a58b
#
_cell.length_a   1.000
_cell.length_b   1.000
_cell.length_c   1.000
_cell.angle_alpha   90.00
_cell.angle_beta   90.00
_cell.angle_gamma   90.00
#
_symmetry.space_group_name_H-M   'P 1'
#
loop_
_entity.id
_entity.type
_entity.pdbx_description
1 polymer ?
#
loop_
_entity_poly.entity_id
_entity_poly.type
_entity_poly.pdbx_seq_one_letter_code
_entity_poly.pdbx_strand_id
1 'polypeptide(L)'
;SEAAIVERYGLRGITDYDLDENGTARITADTQLMLLSANGILFAHTRGALRGIMAPVYQYFDAFYFDWYRVQTTERASRSRVGWISAYPSSSAQRALSPTSMRVFSSDKFGSMDEPVNDSKGSGCLLRAVPIGLSYSDDPAHILDLAANTAALTHGNEVAWMASGALALIISLIIHQELSITETVNKTLKALDKSFPDSRKAVNELSYTIHSAMSLATSASSDLDAIHALGKGWVADEALAIGILCALRHENDIAGAMTFAANHGGDSNNTAAIAGTLVGARIGFNAIPDRFVDRLELVDVILELADDVTTDCPMYDWGPRNPVWEHKYIYSDYAYWRRRTPEATDDPCKSK
;
A
#
# COMPACT_ATOMS: atom_id res chain seq x y z
N SER A 1 4.74 -23.19 -1.70
CA SER A 1 3.86 -24.15 -1.01
C SER A 1 4.26 -24.26 0.45
N GLU A 2 3.35 -24.65 1.33
CA GLU A 2 3.60 -24.88 2.76
C GLU A 2 4.76 -25.87 3.00
N ALA A 3 4.82 -26.96 2.22
CA ALA A 3 5.92 -27.91 2.28
C ALA A 3 7.28 -27.23 2.03
N ALA A 4 7.36 -26.33 1.06
CA ALA A 4 8.60 -25.60 0.78
C ALA A 4 8.93 -24.57 1.89
N ILE A 5 7.93 -24.02 2.57
CA ILE A 5 8.15 -23.16 3.76
C ILE A 5 8.76 -23.99 4.88
N VAL A 6 8.17 -25.15 5.18
CA VAL A 6 8.68 -26.05 6.24
C VAL A 6 10.07 -26.58 5.89
N GLU A 7 10.32 -26.95 4.65
CA GLU A 7 11.64 -27.39 4.17
C GLU A 7 12.71 -26.32 4.37
N ARG A 8 12.42 -25.05 4.06
CA ARG A 8 13.38 -23.95 4.13
C ARG A 8 13.54 -23.37 5.53
N TYR A 9 12.44 -23.20 6.27
CA TYR A 9 12.41 -22.47 7.56
C TYR A 9 12.12 -23.38 8.78
N GLY A 10 11.95 -24.68 8.57
CA GLY A 10 11.59 -25.65 9.62
C GLY A 10 10.11 -25.53 10.03
N LEU A 11 9.76 -26.24 11.10
CA LEU A 11 8.37 -26.36 11.58
C LEU A 11 7.78 -25.02 12.09
N ARG A 12 8.61 -24.03 12.41
CA ARG A 12 8.15 -22.71 12.83
C ARG A 12 7.74 -21.82 11.66
N GLY A 13 8.11 -22.22 10.44
CA GLY A 13 7.88 -21.44 9.24
C GLY A 13 8.64 -20.10 9.23
N ILE A 14 8.12 -19.15 8.48
CA ILE A 14 8.65 -17.80 8.34
C ILE A 14 8.30 -17.01 9.60
N THR A 15 9.29 -16.54 10.34
CA THR A 15 9.13 -15.74 11.57
C THR A 15 9.88 -14.41 11.52
N ASP A 16 10.69 -14.19 10.48
CA ASP A 16 11.49 -13.00 10.28
C ASP A 16 11.76 -12.79 8.78
N TYR A 17 12.39 -11.69 8.42
CA TYR A 17 12.79 -11.43 7.04
C TYR A 17 13.86 -12.40 6.54
N ASP A 18 13.76 -12.72 5.27
CA ASP A 18 14.82 -13.40 4.52
C ASP A 18 15.81 -12.31 4.04
N LEU A 19 16.99 -12.31 4.63
CA LEU A 19 17.99 -11.29 4.35
C LEU A 19 18.84 -11.67 3.13
N ASP A 20 19.21 -10.68 2.33
CA ASP A 20 20.15 -10.87 1.24
C ASP A 20 21.61 -11.03 1.76
N GLU A 21 22.57 -11.18 0.86
CA GLU A 21 23.99 -11.33 1.15
C GLU A 21 24.62 -10.16 1.94
N ASN A 22 23.97 -8.99 1.90
CA ASN A 22 24.40 -7.79 2.62
C ASN A 22 23.67 -7.65 3.97
N GLY A 23 22.83 -8.62 4.35
CA GLY A 23 22.04 -8.56 5.57
C GLY A 23 20.83 -7.61 5.49
N THR A 24 20.33 -7.34 4.28
CA THR A 24 19.23 -6.40 4.03
C THR A 24 17.94 -7.17 3.69
N ALA A 25 16.84 -6.78 4.30
CA ALA A 25 15.49 -7.23 3.96
C ALA A 25 14.97 -6.43 2.76
N ARG A 26 14.93 -7.04 1.58
CA ARG A 26 14.54 -6.38 0.34
C ARG A 26 13.04 -6.12 0.27
N ILE A 27 12.66 -4.93 -0.17
CA ILE A 27 11.27 -4.59 -0.47
C ILE A 27 10.80 -5.26 -1.77
N THR A 28 9.49 -5.45 -1.92
CA THR A 28 8.87 -6.02 -3.12
C THR A 28 8.53 -4.95 -4.16
N ALA A 29 8.13 -5.38 -5.36
CA ALA A 29 7.58 -4.48 -6.38
C ALA A 29 6.29 -3.78 -5.90
N ASP A 30 5.46 -4.48 -5.12
CA ASP A 30 4.22 -3.89 -4.57
C ASP A 30 4.54 -2.79 -3.55
N THR A 31 5.58 -2.98 -2.73
CA THR A 31 6.10 -1.92 -1.84
C THR A 31 6.63 -0.73 -2.65
N GLN A 32 7.38 -0.97 -3.72
CA GLN A 32 7.85 0.11 -4.60
C GLN A 32 6.69 0.93 -5.16
N LEU A 33 5.64 0.27 -5.66
CA LEU A 33 4.44 0.95 -6.19
C LEU A 33 3.64 1.66 -5.09
N MET A 34 3.59 1.11 -3.88
CA MET A 34 2.99 1.77 -2.72
C MET A 34 3.71 3.09 -2.37
N LEU A 35 5.04 3.08 -2.32
CA LEU A 35 5.84 4.28 -2.07
C LEU A 35 5.67 5.31 -3.18
N LEU A 36 5.58 4.88 -4.44
CA LEU A 36 5.29 5.77 -5.58
C LEU A 36 3.89 6.37 -5.49
N SER A 37 2.89 5.62 -5.02
CA SER A 37 1.55 6.16 -4.78
C SER A 37 1.56 7.24 -3.71
N ALA A 38 2.27 7.02 -2.58
CA ALA A 38 2.45 8.04 -1.53
C ALA A 38 3.13 9.30 -2.08
N ASN A 39 4.23 9.14 -2.82
CA ASN A 39 4.90 10.26 -3.48
C ASN A 39 3.97 10.98 -4.48
N GLY A 40 3.15 10.23 -5.21
CA GLY A 40 2.18 10.76 -6.17
C GLY A 40 1.07 11.59 -5.51
N ILE A 41 0.59 11.20 -4.33
CA ILE A 41 -0.37 11.98 -3.54
C ILE A 41 0.26 13.32 -3.15
N LEU A 42 1.45 13.31 -2.56
CA LEU A 42 2.13 14.54 -2.13
C LEU A 42 2.53 15.43 -3.31
N PHE A 43 2.87 14.85 -4.47
CA PHE A 43 3.01 15.60 -5.72
C PHE A 43 1.70 16.29 -6.12
N ALA A 44 0.57 15.56 -6.10
CA ALA A 44 -0.73 16.09 -6.47
C ALA A 44 -1.16 17.24 -5.54
N HIS A 45 -1.03 17.08 -4.23
CA HIS A 45 -1.34 18.09 -3.23
C HIS A 45 -0.45 19.32 -3.39
N THR A 46 0.87 19.13 -3.57
CA THR A 46 1.83 20.21 -3.80
C THR A 46 1.50 20.99 -5.09
N ARG A 47 1.20 20.27 -6.17
CA ARG A 47 0.81 20.87 -7.44
C ARG A 47 -0.51 21.62 -7.32
N GLY A 48 -1.47 21.07 -6.58
CA GLY A 48 -2.74 21.73 -6.26
C GLY A 48 -2.53 23.05 -5.53
N ALA A 49 -1.75 23.04 -4.46
CA ALA A 49 -1.39 24.24 -3.69
C ALA A 49 -0.69 25.31 -4.54
N LEU A 50 0.12 24.90 -5.53
CA LEU A 50 0.81 25.85 -6.43
C LEU A 50 -0.05 26.38 -7.57
N ARG A 51 -1.11 25.69 -7.96
CA ARG A 51 -1.91 25.98 -9.15
C ARG A 51 -3.35 26.40 -8.86
N GLY A 52 -3.80 26.23 -7.60
CA GLY A 52 -5.18 26.44 -7.19
C GLY A 52 -6.18 25.44 -7.78
N ILE A 53 -5.71 24.36 -8.40
CA ILE A 53 -6.54 23.30 -8.98
C ILE A 53 -5.81 21.95 -8.91
N MET A 54 -6.53 20.92 -8.49
CA MET A 54 -6.02 19.54 -8.40
C MET A 54 -7.04 18.59 -9.03
N ALA A 55 -6.57 17.67 -9.87
CA ALA A 55 -7.35 16.53 -10.30
C ALA A 55 -7.35 15.43 -9.21
N PRO A 56 -8.27 14.44 -9.25
CA PRO A 56 -8.18 13.29 -8.36
C PRO A 56 -6.80 12.63 -8.41
N VAL A 57 -6.27 12.24 -7.24
CA VAL A 57 -4.85 11.83 -7.11
C VAL A 57 -4.47 10.65 -7.99
N TYR A 58 -5.38 9.70 -8.22
CA TYR A 58 -5.10 8.55 -9.09
C TYR A 58 -4.77 8.93 -10.54
N GLN A 59 -5.20 10.10 -11.03
CA GLN A 59 -4.87 10.61 -12.36
C GLN A 59 -3.39 11.05 -12.51
N TYR A 60 -2.66 11.14 -11.40
CA TYR A 60 -1.22 11.41 -11.42
C TYR A 60 -0.40 10.11 -11.35
N PHE A 61 -0.99 9.00 -10.90
CA PHE A 61 -0.27 7.75 -10.66
C PHE A 61 0.19 7.06 -11.94
N ASP A 62 -0.50 7.25 -13.06
CA ASP A 62 -0.11 6.70 -14.36
C ASP A 62 1.33 7.09 -14.72
N ALA A 63 1.70 8.37 -14.58
CA ALA A 63 3.04 8.87 -14.86
C ALA A 63 4.10 8.19 -13.94
N PHE A 64 3.78 8.00 -12.65
CA PHE A 64 4.70 7.35 -11.70
C PHE A 64 4.88 5.87 -11.99
N TYR A 65 3.79 5.16 -12.29
CA TYR A 65 3.83 3.73 -12.57
C TYR A 65 4.47 3.44 -13.94
N PHE A 66 4.23 4.31 -14.93
CA PHE A 66 4.84 4.17 -16.24
C PHE A 66 6.36 4.43 -16.19
N ASP A 67 6.81 5.45 -15.47
CA ASP A 67 8.25 5.73 -15.28
C ASP A 67 8.93 4.56 -14.54
N TRP A 68 8.29 4.03 -13.49
CA TRP A 68 8.74 2.84 -12.79
C TRP A 68 8.86 1.63 -13.73
N TYR A 69 7.84 1.36 -14.53
CA TYR A 69 7.84 0.26 -15.51
C TYR A 69 8.98 0.40 -16.52
N ARG A 70 9.24 1.59 -17.02
CA ARG A 70 10.35 1.84 -17.94
C ARG A 70 11.70 1.49 -17.34
N VAL A 71 11.92 1.81 -16.06
CA VAL A 71 13.15 1.44 -15.34
C VAL A 71 13.24 -0.08 -15.16
N GLN A 72 12.12 -0.77 -14.93
CA GLN A 72 12.09 -2.23 -14.80
C GLN A 72 12.46 -2.95 -16.11
N THR A 73 12.14 -2.37 -17.26
CA THR A 73 12.21 -3.06 -18.57
C THR A 73 13.32 -2.55 -19.48
N THR A 74 13.85 -1.36 -19.23
CA THR A 74 14.94 -0.77 -20.02
C THR A 74 16.09 -0.44 -19.09
N GLU A 75 17.32 -0.85 -19.43
CA GLU A 75 18.53 -0.49 -18.67
C GLU A 75 18.84 1.02 -18.68
N ARG A 76 18.05 1.81 -19.41
CA ARG A 76 18.20 3.26 -19.47
C ARG A 76 17.28 3.93 -18.46
N ALA A 77 17.87 4.46 -17.39
CA ALA A 77 17.18 5.39 -16.52
C ALA A 77 16.56 6.52 -17.36
N SER A 78 15.25 6.76 -17.17
CA SER A 78 14.59 7.91 -17.78
C SER A 78 15.34 9.20 -17.39
N ARG A 79 15.51 10.14 -18.34
CA ARG A 79 16.12 11.45 -18.06
C ARG A 79 15.24 12.33 -17.18
N SER A 80 13.96 12.03 -17.13
CA SER A 80 13.01 12.71 -16.24
C SER A 80 12.35 11.66 -15.36
N ARG A 81 12.89 11.44 -14.18
CA ARG A 81 12.29 10.58 -13.17
C ARG A 81 11.17 11.34 -12.50
N VAL A 82 10.01 10.71 -12.38
CA VAL A 82 8.89 11.26 -11.63
C VAL A 82 8.99 10.77 -10.18
N GLY A 83 8.95 11.70 -9.23
CA GLY A 83 9.08 11.40 -7.80
C GLY A 83 10.53 11.32 -7.31
N TRP A 84 10.81 11.99 -6.18
CA TRP A 84 12.15 12.05 -5.58
C TRP A 84 12.68 10.70 -5.15
N ILE A 85 11.81 9.77 -4.75
CA ILE A 85 12.19 8.41 -4.35
C ILE A 85 12.82 7.62 -5.50
N SER A 86 12.50 7.95 -6.75
CA SER A 86 13.10 7.32 -7.94
C SER A 86 14.62 7.55 -8.05
N ALA A 87 15.18 8.50 -7.29
CA ALA A 87 16.62 8.71 -7.22
C ALA A 87 17.37 7.61 -6.46
N TYR A 88 16.67 6.78 -5.70
CA TYR A 88 17.23 5.67 -4.94
C TYR A 88 17.14 4.38 -5.76
N PRO A 89 18.26 3.70 -6.05
CA PRO A 89 18.25 2.51 -6.93
C PRO A 89 17.27 1.42 -6.49
N SER A 90 17.14 1.18 -5.20
CA SER A 90 16.25 0.15 -4.65
C SER A 90 14.76 0.44 -4.89
N SER A 91 14.36 1.72 -5.03
CA SER A 91 12.96 2.09 -5.30
C SER A 91 12.46 1.65 -6.69
N SER A 92 13.40 1.34 -7.58
CA SER A 92 13.14 0.89 -8.95
C SER A 92 13.96 -0.33 -9.35
N ALA A 93 14.61 -1.00 -8.38
CA ALA A 93 15.30 -2.26 -8.65
C ALA A 93 14.32 -3.31 -9.18
N GLN A 94 14.79 -4.17 -10.09
CA GLN A 94 13.95 -5.22 -10.65
C GLN A 94 13.44 -6.15 -9.55
N ARG A 95 12.12 -6.28 -9.47
CA ARG A 95 11.38 -7.14 -8.55
C ARG A 95 10.24 -7.81 -9.30
N ALA A 96 9.81 -8.97 -8.82
CA ALA A 96 8.67 -9.67 -9.40
C ALA A 96 7.37 -8.89 -9.13
N LEU A 97 6.73 -8.42 -10.20
CA LEU A 97 5.43 -7.77 -10.16
C LEU A 97 4.36 -8.70 -10.73
N SER A 98 3.10 -8.49 -10.32
CA SER A 98 1.97 -9.26 -10.83
C SER A 98 1.90 -9.20 -12.36
N PRO A 99 1.62 -10.32 -13.05
CA PRO A 99 1.50 -10.36 -14.50
C PRO A 99 0.42 -9.40 -15.04
N THR A 100 -0.65 -9.16 -14.26
CA THR A 100 -1.71 -8.20 -14.62
C THR A 100 -1.17 -6.79 -14.72
N SER A 101 -0.49 -6.30 -13.68
CA SER A 101 0.10 -4.96 -13.66
C SER A 101 1.15 -4.80 -14.78
N MET A 102 2.04 -5.79 -14.95
CA MET A 102 3.05 -5.75 -16.02
C MET A 102 2.44 -5.64 -17.41
N ARG A 103 1.35 -6.38 -17.68
CA ARG A 103 0.65 -6.34 -18.97
C ARG A 103 0.05 -4.97 -19.24
N VAL A 104 -0.58 -4.35 -18.24
CA VAL A 104 -1.17 -3.03 -18.37
C VAL A 104 -0.09 -1.98 -18.59
N PHE A 105 0.96 -1.97 -17.78
CA PHE A 105 2.06 -1.01 -17.94
C PHE A 105 2.77 -1.15 -19.29
N SER A 106 2.86 -2.37 -19.84
CA SER A 106 3.46 -2.59 -21.17
C SER A 106 2.59 -2.08 -22.32
N SER A 107 1.29 -1.96 -22.14
CA SER A 107 0.35 -1.50 -23.17
C SER A 107 0.23 0.02 -23.25
N ASP A 108 0.81 0.76 -22.29
CA ASP A 108 0.67 2.22 -22.16
C ASP A 108 -0.80 2.68 -22.11
N LYS A 109 -1.69 1.79 -21.66
CA LYS A 109 -3.12 2.06 -21.56
C LYS A 109 -3.64 1.63 -20.18
N PHE A 110 -3.83 2.61 -19.31
CA PHE A 110 -4.46 2.41 -18.00
C PHE A 110 -5.98 2.30 -18.14
N GLY A 111 -6.58 1.57 -17.21
CA GLY A 111 -8.04 1.45 -17.09
C GLY A 111 -8.66 2.48 -16.17
N SER A 112 -9.99 2.40 -16.08
CA SER A 112 -10.79 3.09 -15.08
C SER A 112 -11.95 2.17 -14.65
N MET A 113 -12.73 2.57 -13.66
CA MET A 113 -13.95 1.83 -13.30
C MET A 113 -14.96 1.81 -14.44
N ASP A 114 -15.05 2.89 -15.24
CA ASP A 114 -15.98 2.99 -16.37
C ASP A 114 -15.46 2.29 -17.63
N GLU A 115 -14.15 2.27 -17.83
CA GLU A 115 -13.48 1.65 -19.00
C GLU A 115 -12.39 0.67 -18.53
N PRO A 116 -12.78 -0.52 -18.04
CA PRO A 116 -11.83 -1.51 -17.56
C PRO A 116 -10.98 -2.09 -18.70
N VAL A 117 -9.67 -2.23 -18.49
CA VAL A 117 -8.74 -2.80 -19.49
C VAL A 117 -8.62 -4.32 -19.43
N ASN A 118 -9.21 -4.95 -18.43
CA ASN A 118 -9.29 -6.41 -18.24
C ASN A 118 -10.36 -6.75 -17.20
N ASP A 119 -10.52 -8.03 -16.86
CA ASP A 119 -11.38 -8.51 -15.77
C ASP A 119 -10.57 -9.19 -14.66
N SER A 120 -9.40 -8.67 -14.34
CA SER A 120 -8.54 -9.24 -13.31
C SER A 120 -9.06 -8.95 -11.92
N LYS A 121 -9.26 -10.01 -11.13
CA LYS A 121 -9.59 -9.97 -9.70
C LYS A 121 -8.35 -10.08 -8.81
N GLY A 122 -7.14 -10.02 -9.37
CA GLY A 122 -5.88 -10.25 -8.66
C GLY A 122 -5.62 -9.31 -7.49
N SER A 123 -4.86 -9.79 -6.49
CA SER A 123 -4.50 -9.07 -5.26
C SER A 123 -3.50 -7.91 -5.46
N GLY A 124 -2.78 -7.88 -6.59
CA GLY A 124 -1.67 -6.94 -6.84
C GLY A 124 -2.07 -5.45 -6.98
N CYS A 125 -3.35 -5.09 -6.82
CA CYS A 125 -3.80 -3.70 -6.74
C CYS A 125 -3.91 -3.18 -5.29
N LEU A 126 -3.97 -4.04 -4.27
CA LEU A 126 -4.37 -3.68 -2.91
C LEU A 126 -3.40 -2.71 -2.24
N LEU A 127 -2.11 -3.02 -2.21
CA LEU A 127 -1.14 -2.23 -1.43
C LEU A 127 -0.95 -0.81 -1.95
N ARG A 128 -1.25 -0.54 -3.22
CA ARG A 128 -1.22 0.82 -3.78
C ARG A 128 -2.28 1.76 -3.20
N ALA A 129 -3.33 1.20 -2.60
CA ALA A 129 -4.38 1.95 -1.93
C ALA A 129 -4.02 2.37 -0.49
N VAL A 130 -3.01 1.75 0.12
CA VAL A 130 -2.58 2.04 1.51
C VAL A 130 -2.31 3.53 1.74
N PRO A 131 -1.54 4.24 0.88
CA PRO A 131 -1.27 5.66 1.09
C PRO A 131 -2.52 6.53 1.06
N ILE A 132 -3.58 6.13 0.35
CA ILE A 132 -4.86 6.85 0.36
C ILE A 132 -5.48 6.80 1.75
N GLY A 133 -5.51 5.62 2.37
CA GLY A 133 -6.00 5.48 3.76
C GLY A 133 -5.17 6.25 4.79
N LEU A 134 -3.87 6.45 4.54
CA LEU A 134 -3.00 7.25 5.40
C LEU A 134 -3.24 8.76 5.24
N SER A 135 -3.54 9.22 3.99
CA SER A 135 -3.60 10.63 3.64
C SER A 135 -4.99 11.25 3.77
N TYR A 136 -6.06 10.45 3.71
CA TYR A 136 -7.43 10.96 3.66
C TYR A 136 -8.26 10.49 4.86
N SER A 137 -8.99 11.44 5.46
CA SER A 137 -9.84 11.22 6.66
C SER A 137 -11.25 11.80 6.52
N ASP A 138 -11.60 12.26 5.33
CA ASP A 138 -12.85 12.90 5.00
C ASP A 138 -14.02 11.90 4.80
N ASP A 139 -14.86 12.10 3.80
CA ASP A 139 -16.01 11.23 3.52
C ASP A 139 -15.57 9.81 3.16
N PRO A 140 -16.07 8.76 3.85
CA PRO A 140 -15.83 7.37 3.49
C PRO A 140 -16.08 7.03 2.02
N ALA A 141 -17.09 7.64 1.38
CA ALA A 141 -17.36 7.43 -0.04
C ALA A 141 -16.22 7.96 -0.93
N HIS A 142 -15.63 9.10 -0.57
CA HIS A 142 -14.49 9.67 -1.28
C HIS A 142 -13.25 8.78 -1.16
N ILE A 143 -12.93 8.27 0.03
CA ILE A 143 -11.80 7.35 0.25
C ILE A 143 -11.98 6.07 -0.57
N LEU A 144 -13.18 5.49 -0.53
CA LEU A 144 -13.52 4.30 -1.33
C LEU A 144 -13.33 4.55 -2.82
N ASP A 145 -13.83 5.69 -3.32
CA ASP A 145 -13.73 6.07 -4.74
C ASP A 145 -12.28 6.26 -5.18
N LEU A 146 -11.48 7.03 -4.44
CA LEU A 146 -10.07 7.26 -4.78
C LEU A 146 -9.27 5.96 -4.85
N ALA A 147 -9.46 5.07 -3.88
CA ALA A 147 -8.73 3.82 -3.81
C ALA A 147 -9.21 2.81 -4.86
N ALA A 148 -10.52 2.75 -5.12
CA ALA A 148 -11.10 1.94 -6.19
C ALA A 148 -10.58 2.37 -7.56
N ASN A 149 -10.57 3.67 -7.87
CA ASN A 149 -10.00 4.19 -9.11
C ASN A 149 -8.50 3.91 -9.23
N THR A 150 -7.74 3.98 -8.14
CA THR A 150 -6.30 3.61 -8.13
C THR A 150 -6.11 2.13 -8.52
N ALA A 151 -6.94 1.23 -8.02
CA ALA A 151 -6.91 -0.18 -8.38
C ALA A 151 -7.35 -0.41 -9.84
N ALA A 152 -8.40 0.29 -10.28
CA ALA A 152 -8.97 0.19 -11.62
C ALA A 152 -7.99 0.59 -12.73
N LEU A 153 -6.95 1.37 -12.42
CA LEU A 153 -5.86 1.63 -13.38
C LEU A 153 -5.29 0.34 -14.00
N THR A 154 -5.30 -0.78 -13.27
CA THR A 154 -4.70 -2.04 -13.73
C THR A 154 -5.59 -3.26 -13.58
N HIS A 155 -6.57 -3.26 -12.69
CA HIS A 155 -7.44 -4.40 -12.37
C HIS A 155 -8.90 -3.98 -12.59
N GLY A 156 -9.53 -4.53 -13.61
CA GLY A 156 -10.86 -4.10 -14.05
C GLY A 156 -12.02 -4.80 -13.34
N ASN A 157 -11.77 -5.82 -12.51
CA ASN A 157 -12.84 -6.52 -11.79
C ASN A 157 -13.35 -5.69 -10.61
N GLU A 158 -14.68 -5.56 -10.48
CA GLU A 158 -15.34 -4.76 -9.45
C GLU A 158 -14.93 -5.14 -8.03
N VAL A 159 -14.80 -6.44 -7.74
CA VAL A 159 -14.39 -6.93 -6.41
C VAL A 159 -12.95 -6.49 -6.09
N ALA A 160 -12.06 -6.45 -7.09
CA ALA A 160 -10.66 -6.07 -6.86
C ALA A 160 -10.53 -4.59 -6.47
N TRP A 161 -11.19 -3.68 -7.19
CA TRP A 161 -11.09 -2.27 -6.83
C TRP A 161 -11.93 -1.92 -5.60
N MET A 162 -13.06 -2.58 -5.34
CA MET A 162 -13.79 -2.43 -4.06
C MET A 162 -12.97 -2.94 -2.86
N ALA A 163 -12.23 -4.04 -3.00
CA ALA A 163 -11.34 -4.53 -1.93
C ALA A 163 -10.22 -3.55 -1.62
N SER A 164 -9.67 -2.87 -2.66
CA SER A 164 -8.68 -1.80 -2.48
C SER A 164 -9.28 -0.60 -1.75
N GLY A 165 -10.51 -0.20 -2.11
CA GLY A 165 -11.28 0.82 -1.40
C GLY A 165 -11.49 0.47 0.06
N ALA A 166 -11.91 -0.77 0.33
CA ALA A 166 -12.13 -1.28 1.68
C ALA A 166 -10.85 -1.23 2.52
N LEU A 167 -9.71 -1.65 1.98
CA LEU A 167 -8.42 -1.58 2.67
C LEU A 167 -8.06 -0.14 3.05
N ALA A 168 -8.18 0.80 2.11
CA ALA A 168 -7.90 2.21 2.36
C ALA A 168 -8.82 2.79 3.45
N LEU A 169 -10.12 2.51 3.39
CA LEU A 169 -11.07 3.02 4.38
C LEU A 169 -10.82 2.41 5.78
N ILE A 170 -10.52 1.12 5.88
CA ILE A 170 -10.16 0.49 7.16
C ILE A 170 -8.96 1.19 7.78
N ILE A 171 -7.88 1.42 7.00
CA ILE A 171 -6.68 2.13 7.46
C ILE A 171 -7.02 3.54 7.93
N SER A 172 -7.77 4.30 7.13
CA SER A 172 -8.20 5.66 7.47
C SER A 172 -8.96 5.70 8.81
N LEU A 173 -9.90 4.79 9.00
CA LEU A 173 -10.70 4.72 10.23
C LEU A 173 -9.86 4.31 11.44
N ILE A 174 -8.86 3.44 11.29
CA ILE A 174 -7.92 3.08 12.37
C ILE A 174 -7.13 4.32 12.81
N ILE A 175 -6.51 5.02 11.87
CA ILE A 175 -5.56 6.09 12.15
C ILE A 175 -6.25 7.37 12.59
N HIS A 176 -7.28 7.79 11.87
CA HIS A 176 -7.89 9.11 12.07
C HIS A 176 -9.07 9.10 13.05
N GLN A 177 -9.66 7.93 13.33
CA GLN A 177 -10.77 7.79 14.30
C GLN A 177 -10.43 6.89 15.48
N GLU A 178 -9.21 6.33 15.52
CA GLU A 178 -8.71 5.46 16.61
C GLU A 178 -9.64 4.26 16.92
N LEU A 179 -10.33 3.75 15.91
CA LEU A 179 -11.26 2.64 16.06
C LEU A 179 -10.53 1.29 16.07
N SER A 180 -11.12 0.29 16.70
CA SER A 180 -10.66 -1.09 16.65
C SER A 180 -10.81 -1.64 15.21
N ILE A 181 -10.02 -2.67 14.86
CA ILE A 181 -10.11 -3.32 13.55
C ILE A 181 -11.54 -3.82 13.29
N THR A 182 -12.19 -4.42 14.29
CA THR A 182 -13.58 -4.88 14.17
C THR A 182 -14.56 -3.75 13.84
N GLU A 183 -14.45 -2.60 14.52
CA GLU A 183 -15.32 -1.45 14.26
C GLU A 183 -15.09 -0.86 12.88
N THR A 184 -13.81 -0.75 12.44
CA THR A 184 -13.47 -0.21 11.11
C THR A 184 -14.00 -1.11 10.00
N VAL A 185 -13.87 -2.44 10.14
CA VAL A 185 -14.40 -3.40 9.17
C VAL A 185 -15.93 -3.29 9.08
N ASN A 186 -16.63 -3.21 10.21
CA ASN A 186 -18.09 -3.06 10.21
C ASN A 186 -18.56 -1.73 9.59
N LYS A 187 -17.85 -0.63 9.82
CA LYS A 187 -18.15 0.66 9.18
C LYS A 187 -17.89 0.61 7.68
N THR A 188 -16.80 -0.03 7.27
CA THR A 188 -16.42 -0.19 5.86
C THR A 188 -17.44 -1.00 5.09
N LEU A 189 -17.95 -2.10 5.64
CA LEU A 189 -19.02 -2.91 5.00
C LEU A 189 -20.27 -2.07 4.74
N LYS A 190 -20.67 -1.22 5.70
CA LYS A 190 -21.82 -0.31 5.52
C LYS A 190 -21.55 0.76 4.47
N ALA A 191 -20.32 1.26 4.39
CA ALA A 191 -19.93 2.26 3.41
C ALA A 191 -19.89 1.68 2.00
N LEU A 192 -19.38 0.46 1.80
CA LEU A 192 -19.41 -0.25 0.52
C LEU A 192 -20.83 -0.40 -0.03
N ASP A 193 -21.78 -0.86 0.81
CA ASP A 193 -23.18 -1.04 0.42
C ASP A 193 -23.83 0.28 -0.05
N LYS A 194 -23.45 1.38 0.57
CA LYS A 194 -23.96 2.71 0.24
C LYS A 194 -23.28 3.31 -1.01
N SER A 195 -21.97 3.11 -1.16
CA SER A 195 -21.17 3.77 -2.21
C SER A 195 -21.27 3.09 -3.57
N PHE A 196 -21.57 1.79 -3.62
CA PHE A 196 -21.64 1.01 -4.86
C PHE A 196 -23.03 0.37 -5.07
N PRO A 197 -24.11 1.17 -5.15
CA PRO A 197 -25.48 0.64 -5.23
C PRO A 197 -25.77 -0.17 -6.50
N ASP A 198 -25.05 0.12 -7.60
CA ASP A 198 -25.23 -0.53 -8.89
C ASP A 198 -24.45 -1.85 -9.03
N SER A 199 -23.45 -2.07 -8.16
CA SER A 199 -22.55 -3.24 -8.17
C SER A 199 -22.87 -4.25 -7.06
N ARG A 200 -24.15 -4.48 -6.78
CA ARG A 200 -24.63 -5.32 -5.67
C ARG A 200 -23.99 -6.71 -5.61
N LYS A 201 -23.76 -7.34 -6.76
CA LYS A 201 -23.14 -8.67 -6.80
C LYS A 201 -21.71 -8.64 -6.22
N ALA A 202 -20.90 -7.68 -6.64
CA ALA A 202 -19.54 -7.53 -6.18
C ALA A 202 -19.47 -7.11 -4.70
N VAL A 203 -20.34 -6.19 -4.26
CA VAL A 203 -20.50 -5.81 -2.84
C VAL A 203 -20.83 -7.03 -1.98
N ASN A 204 -21.79 -7.86 -2.40
CA ASN A 204 -22.18 -9.06 -1.66
C ASN A 204 -21.04 -10.08 -1.60
N GLU A 205 -20.31 -10.29 -2.70
CA GLU A 205 -19.18 -11.22 -2.78
C GLU A 205 -18.07 -10.78 -1.82
N LEU A 206 -17.64 -9.53 -1.89
CA LEU A 206 -16.62 -8.99 -0.99
C LEU A 206 -17.07 -9.02 0.47
N SER A 207 -18.31 -8.60 0.75
CA SER A 207 -18.86 -8.58 2.11
C SER A 207 -18.93 -9.99 2.71
N TYR A 208 -19.32 -10.99 1.91
CA TYR A 208 -19.34 -12.39 2.35
C TYR A 208 -17.94 -12.87 2.78
N THR A 209 -16.92 -12.59 1.96
CA THR A 209 -15.54 -13.00 2.25
C THR A 209 -15.00 -12.30 3.50
N ILE A 210 -15.29 -11.01 3.69
CA ILE A 210 -14.90 -10.26 4.89
C ILE A 210 -15.65 -10.77 6.13
N HIS A 211 -16.94 -11.02 6.07
CA HIS A 211 -17.69 -11.60 7.19
C HIS A 211 -17.17 -12.99 7.57
N SER A 212 -16.77 -13.79 6.58
CA SER A 212 -16.15 -15.09 6.83
C SER A 212 -14.86 -14.95 7.62
N ALA A 213 -13.99 -13.97 7.27
CA ALA A 213 -12.78 -13.67 8.03
C ALA A 213 -13.07 -13.26 9.48
N MET A 214 -14.05 -12.38 9.70
CA MET A 214 -14.46 -11.97 11.05
C MET A 214 -14.97 -13.15 11.90
N SER A 215 -15.77 -14.03 11.30
CA SER A 215 -16.27 -15.25 11.97
C SER A 215 -15.12 -16.20 12.32
N LEU A 216 -14.20 -16.43 11.38
CA LEU A 216 -13.03 -17.29 11.59
C LEU A 216 -12.07 -16.73 12.63
N ALA A 217 -11.98 -15.40 12.77
CA ALA A 217 -11.13 -14.77 13.77
C ALA A 217 -11.50 -15.17 15.22
N THR A 218 -12.77 -15.43 15.48
CA THR A 218 -13.27 -15.85 16.80
C THR A 218 -13.49 -17.37 16.93
N SER A 219 -13.25 -18.13 15.86
CA SER A 219 -13.44 -19.58 15.84
C SER A 219 -12.28 -20.32 16.53
N ALA A 220 -12.51 -21.57 16.91
CA ALA A 220 -11.49 -22.46 17.46
C ALA A 220 -10.63 -23.16 16.38
N SER A 221 -10.78 -22.82 15.09
CA SER A 221 -9.97 -23.38 14.02
C SER A 221 -8.50 -23.01 14.17
N SER A 222 -7.60 -23.90 13.72
CA SER A 222 -6.19 -23.55 13.62
C SER A 222 -5.98 -22.38 12.66
N ASP A 223 -4.84 -21.69 12.78
CA ASP A 223 -4.53 -20.55 11.94
C ASP A 223 -4.53 -20.93 10.45
N LEU A 224 -3.89 -22.03 10.12
CA LEU A 224 -3.79 -22.50 8.74
C LEU A 224 -5.16 -22.93 8.18
N ASP A 225 -5.97 -23.66 8.97
CA ASP A 225 -7.32 -24.04 8.55
C ASP A 225 -8.22 -22.84 8.32
N ALA A 226 -8.08 -21.79 9.16
CA ALA A 226 -8.83 -20.55 8.98
C ALA A 226 -8.43 -19.81 7.69
N ILE A 227 -7.13 -19.75 7.36
CA ILE A 227 -6.67 -19.19 6.08
C ILE A 227 -7.20 -20.03 4.91
N HIS A 228 -7.08 -21.36 4.96
CA HIS A 228 -7.53 -22.25 3.89
C HIS A 228 -9.03 -22.09 3.61
N ALA A 229 -9.84 -21.83 4.64
CA ALA A 229 -11.27 -21.58 4.48
C ALA A 229 -11.58 -20.28 3.71
N LEU A 230 -10.66 -19.31 3.70
CA LEU A 230 -10.79 -18.05 2.95
C LEU A 230 -10.21 -18.13 1.53
N GLY A 231 -9.27 -19.05 1.28
CA GLY A 231 -8.61 -19.21 0.00
C GLY A 231 -7.09 -19.14 0.07
N LYS A 232 -6.46 -18.66 -1.00
CA LYS A 232 -5.00 -18.57 -1.14
C LYS A 232 -4.47 -17.12 -1.23
N GLY A 233 -5.33 -16.14 -1.22
CA GLY A 233 -4.95 -14.74 -1.33
C GLY A 233 -4.48 -14.28 -2.72
N TRP A 234 -4.65 -15.10 -3.77
CA TRP A 234 -4.31 -14.68 -5.14
C TRP A 234 -5.28 -13.66 -5.73
N VAL A 235 -6.49 -13.62 -5.22
CA VAL A 235 -7.52 -12.63 -5.58
C VAL A 235 -7.73 -11.64 -4.45
N ALA A 236 -8.19 -10.45 -4.79
CA ALA A 236 -8.17 -9.30 -3.90
C ALA A 236 -9.03 -9.45 -2.63
N ASP A 237 -10.22 -10.03 -2.75
CA ASP A 237 -11.10 -10.29 -1.60
C ASP A 237 -10.53 -11.35 -0.66
N GLU A 238 -9.94 -12.44 -1.19
CA GLU A 238 -9.26 -13.44 -0.37
C GLU A 238 -8.06 -12.81 0.38
N ALA A 239 -7.22 -12.05 -0.33
CA ALA A 239 -6.03 -11.43 0.26
C ALA A 239 -6.39 -10.44 1.37
N LEU A 240 -7.39 -9.59 1.13
CA LEU A 240 -7.91 -8.66 2.14
C LEU A 240 -8.51 -9.40 3.34
N ALA A 241 -9.31 -10.44 3.11
CA ALA A 241 -9.94 -11.23 4.15
C ALA A 241 -8.92 -11.98 5.02
N ILE A 242 -7.89 -12.57 4.41
CA ILE A 242 -6.78 -13.21 5.14
C ILE A 242 -6.03 -12.17 5.98
N GLY A 243 -5.73 -11.00 5.41
CA GLY A 243 -5.09 -9.91 6.15
C GLY A 243 -5.93 -9.44 7.36
N ILE A 244 -7.24 -9.28 7.18
CA ILE A 244 -8.19 -8.94 8.26
C ILE A 244 -8.23 -10.06 9.33
N LEU A 245 -8.34 -11.31 8.93
CA LEU A 245 -8.32 -12.46 9.85
C LEU A 245 -7.06 -12.44 10.73
N CYS A 246 -5.89 -12.30 10.11
CA CYS A 246 -4.61 -12.31 10.81
C CYS A 246 -4.48 -11.10 11.75
N ALA A 247 -4.91 -9.92 11.30
CA ALA A 247 -4.92 -8.71 12.10
C ALA A 247 -5.88 -8.80 13.30
N LEU A 248 -7.07 -9.39 13.14
CA LEU A 248 -8.02 -9.58 14.24
C LEU A 248 -7.52 -10.58 15.29
N ARG A 249 -6.84 -11.65 14.90
CA ARG A 249 -6.27 -12.61 15.84
C ARG A 249 -5.06 -12.08 16.61
N HIS A 250 -4.35 -11.09 16.04
CA HIS A 250 -3.11 -10.51 16.56
C HIS A 250 -3.15 -8.98 16.62
N GLU A 251 -4.27 -8.39 17.08
CA GLU A 251 -4.56 -6.96 16.97
C GLU A 251 -3.51 -6.02 17.61
N ASN A 252 -2.71 -6.54 18.55
CA ASN A 252 -1.63 -5.80 19.22
C ASN A 252 -0.25 -6.46 19.05
N ASP A 253 -0.12 -7.45 18.17
CA ASP A 253 1.13 -8.17 17.90
C ASP A 253 1.39 -8.24 16.39
N ILE A 254 2.13 -7.25 15.87
CA ILE A 254 2.47 -7.18 14.45
C ILE A 254 3.32 -8.39 14.02
N ALA A 255 4.21 -8.89 14.87
CA ALA A 255 5.04 -10.04 14.55
C ALA A 255 4.19 -11.32 14.42
N GLY A 256 3.25 -11.52 15.34
CA GLY A 256 2.28 -12.60 15.27
C GLY A 256 1.39 -12.51 14.03
N ALA A 257 0.84 -11.34 13.74
CA ALA A 257 0.00 -11.10 12.57
C ALA A 257 0.73 -11.40 11.26
N MET A 258 1.94 -10.90 11.09
CA MET A 258 2.75 -11.15 9.88
C MET A 258 3.19 -12.61 9.77
N THR A 259 3.62 -13.23 10.88
CA THR A 259 3.99 -14.65 10.91
C THR A 259 2.82 -15.53 10.52
N PHE A 260 1.64 -15.27 11.07
CA PHE A 260 0.43 -16.00 10.72
C PHE A 260 0.12 -15.86 9.22
N ALA A 261 0.10 -14.62 8.69
CA ALA A 261 -0.22 -14.34 7.30
C ALA A 261 0.85 -14.80 6.30
N ALA A 262 2.10 -15.01 6.71
CA ALA A 262 3.20 -15.44 5.84
C ALA A 262 3.28 -16.96 5.63
N ASN A 263 2.65 -17.78 6.49
CA ASN A 263 2.89 -19.22 6.56
C ASN A 263 1.78 -20.06 5.92
N HIS A 264 1.37 -19.71 4.70
CA HIS A 264 0.43 -20.51 3.91
C HIS A 264 0.90 -20.66 2.46
N GLY A 265 0.27 -21.59 1.72
CA GLY A 265 0.68 -21.96 0.36
C GLY A 265 0.20 -21.02 -0.76
N GLY A 266 -0.27 -19.81 -0.43
CA GLY A 266 -0.81 -18.83 -1.37
C GLY A 266 0.08 -17.62 -1.60
N ASP A 267 -0.55 -16.44 -1.77
CA ASP A 267 0.09 -15.12 -1.91
C ASP A 267 0.49 -14.55 -0.54
N SER A 268 1.38 -15.27 0.13
CA SER A 268 1.73 -15.04 1.54
C SER A 268 2.47 -13.72 1.78
N ASN A 269 3.19 -13.19 0.79
CA ASN A 269 3.83 -11.87 0.92
C ASN A 269 2.80 -10.75 0.95
N ASN A 270 1.77 -10.82 0.11
CA ASN A 270 0.73 -9.80 0.04
C ASN A 270 -0.20 -9.84 1.26
N THR A 271 -0.62 -11.04 1.68
CA THR A 271 -1.44 -11.20 2.90
C THR A 271 -0.69 -10.76 4.16
N ALA A 272 0.62 -11.05 4.27
CA ALA A 272 1.45 -10.58 5.38
C ALA A 272 1.63 -9.05 5.38
N ALA A 273 1.78 -8.43 4.19
CA ALA A 273 1.85 -6.99 4.06
C ALA A 273 0.54 -6.32 4.48
N ILE A 274 -0.63 -6.88 4.11
CA ILE A 274 -1.94 -6.36 4.53
C ILE A 274 -2.10 -6.49 6.05
N ALA A 275 -1.83 -7.67 6.62
CA ALA A 275 -1.92 -7.89 8.06
C ALA A 275 -1.00 -6.94 8.84
N GLY A 276 0.26 -6.82 8.40
CA GLY A 276 1.23 -5.90 8.99
C GLY A 276 0.81 -4.43 8.89
N THR A 277 0.19 -4.03 7.76
CA THR A 277 -0.35 -2.67 7.58
C THR A 277 -1.48 -2.36 8.56
N LEU A 278 -2.44 -3.28 8.71
CA LEU A 278 -3.59 -3.09 9.61
C LEU A 278 -3.16 -3.03 11.07
N VAL A 279 -2.30 -3.96 11.51
CA VAL A 279 -1.80 -3.96 12.88
C VAL A 279 -0.83 -2.81 13.13
N GLY A 280 0.06 -2.49 12.17
CA GLY A 280 0.98 -1.35 12.27
C GLY A 280 0.25 -0.02 12.40
N ALA A 281 -0.83 0.19 11.61
CA ALA A 281 -1.70 1.36 11.75
C ALA A 281 -2.34 1.46 13.16
N ARG A 282 -2.66 0.33 13.76
CA ARG A 282 -3.29 0.23 15.08
C ARG A 282 -2.34 0.52 16.23
N ILE A 283 -1.13 -0.09 16.20
CA ILE A 283 -0.19 -0.02 17.33
C ILE A 283 0.80 1.15 17.25
N GLY A 284 0.98 1.72 16.05
CA GLY A 284 1.94 2.79 15.78
C GLY A 284 3.40 2.31 15.69
N PHE A 285 4.26 3.19 15.16
CA PHE A 285 5.65 2.87 14.84
C PHE A 285 6.48 2.39 16.04
N ASN A 286 6.31 3.03 17.21
CA ASN A 286 7.09 2.73 18.42
C ASN A 286 6.86 1.31 18.97
N ALA A 287 5.80 0.63 18.56
CA ALA A 287 5.49 -0.73 18.97
C ALA A 287 5.97 -1.78 17.96
N ILE A 288 6.55 -1.36 16.83
CA ILE A 288 7.13 -2.27 15.83
C ILE A 288 8.49 -2.75 16.34
N PRO A 289 8.74 -4.08 16.43
CA PRO A 289 10.04 -4.59 16.84
C PRO A 289 11.19 -4.14 15.92
N ASP A 290 12.31 -3.70 16.50
CA ASP A 290 13.48 -3.15 15.80
C ASP A 290 13.98 -4.06 14.65
N ARG A 291 13.90 -5.39 14.82
CA ARG A 291 14.30 -6.34 13.77
C ARG A 291 13.57 -6.17 12.44
N PHE A 292 12.36 -5.62 12.45
CA PHE A 292 11.57 -5.34 11.24
C PHE A 292 11.88 -3.95 10.64
N VAL A 293 12.64 -3.13 11.36
CA VAL A 293 13.01 -1.77 10.94
C VAL A 293 14.48 -1.70 10.54
N ASP A 294 15.39 -2.15 11.41
CA ASP A 294 16.85 -1.93 11.30
C ASP A 294 17.48 -2.46 10.01
N ARG A 295 16.90 -3.49 9.41
CA ARG A 295 17.44 -4.16 8.21
C ARG A 295 16.61 -3.94 6.96
N LEU A 296 15.54 -3.14 7.06
CA LEU A 296 14.64 -2.92 5.93
C LEU A 296 15.32 -2.04 4.87
N GLU A 297 15.26 -2.49 3.63
CA GLU A 297 15.70 -1.72 2.46
C GLU A 297 14.94 -0.39 2.39
N LEU A 298 15.63 0.72 2.16
CA LEU A 298 15.06 2.08 2.07
C LEU A 298 14.37 2.58 3.36
N VAL A 299 14.70 2.06 4.54
CA VAL A 299 14.04 2.44 5.79
C VAL A 299 14.01 3.96 5.99
N ASP A 300 15.13 4.66 5.78
CA ASP A 300 15.19 6.13 5.91
C ASP A 300 14.27 6.86 4.93
N VAL A 301 14.15 6.36 3.69
CA VAL A 301 13.25 6.91 2.67
C VAL A 301 11.79 6.66 3.04
N ILE A 302 11.49 5.47 3.57
CA ILE A 302 10.13 5.09 4.01
C ILE A 302 9.70 5.98 5.19
N LEU A 303 10.56 6.16 6.17
CA LEU A 303 10.28 6.99 7.35
C LEU A 303 10.09 8.46 6.95
N GLU A 304 10.99 9.01 6.12
CA GLU A 304 10.88 10.37 5.61
C GLU A 304 9.58 10.59 4.81
N LEU A 305 9.19 9.62 3.98
CA LEU A 305 7.95 9.69 3.22
C LEU A 305 6.70 9.57 4.12
N ALA A 306 6.77 8.75 5.17
CA ALA A 306 5.70 8.61 6.14
C ALA A 306 5.47 9.90 6.94
N ASP A 307 6.54 10.57 7.37
CA ASP A 307 6.48 11.87 8.03
C ASP A 307 5.85 12.94 7.11
N ASP A 308 6.24 12.92 5.83
CA ASP A 308 5.67 13.85 4.84
C ASP A 308 4.18 13.58 4.57
N VAL A 309 3.76 12.31 4.53
CA VAL A 309 2.34 11.94 4.40
C VAL A 309 1.54 12.43 5.61
N THR A 310 2.11 12.34 6.81
CA THR A 310 1.47 12.83 8.03
C THR A 310 1.36 14.36 8.08
N THR A 311 2.39 15.04 7.58
CA THR A 311 2.46 16.51 7.57
C THR A 311 1.63 17.11 6.45
N ASP A 312 1.51 16.39 5.32
CA ASP A 312 0.97 16.83 4.04
C ASP A 312 1.71 18.06 3.47
N CYS A 313 1.23 18.58 2.35
CA CYS A 313 1.82 19.75 1.72
C CYS A 313 1.72 20.98 2.64
N PRO A 314 2.85 21.56 3.10
CA PRO A 314 2.84 22.70 4.01
C PRO A 314 2.50 24.02 3.30
N MET A 315 2.29 24.00 1.98
CA MET A 315 1.95 25.18 1.18
C MET A 315 0.44 25.20 0.94
N TYR A 316 -0.08 26.42 0.75
CA TYR A 316 -1.47 26.66 0.40
C TYR A 316 -1.55 27.77 -0.66
N ASP A 317 -2.69 27.89 -1.31
CA ASP A 317 -2.94 28.90 -2.35
C ASP A 317 -2.57 30.30 -1.86
N TRP A 318 -1.72 30.99 -2.61
CA TRP A 318 -1.23 32.33 -2.28
C TRP A 318 -0.36 32.45 -1.03
N GLY A 319 0.00 31.31 -0.42
CA GLY A 319 0.92 31.25 0.72
C GLY A 319 2.40 31.33 0.33
N PRO A 320 3.30 31.34 1.31
CA PRO A 320 4.74 31.32 1.05
C PRO A 320 5.15 30.02 0.37
N ARG A 321 6.11 30.11 -0.55
CA ARG A 321 6.73 28.95 -1.20
C ARG A 321 7.66 28.23 -0.22
N ASN A 322 7.74 26.89 -0.36
CA ASN A 322 8.71 26.09 0.35
C ASN A 322 9.66 25.42 -0.67
N PRO A 323 10.86 25.98 -0.92
CA PRO A 323 11.77 25.47 -1.94
C PRO A 323 12.21 24.03 -1.68
N VAL A 324 12.42 23.63 -0.43
CA VAL A 324 12.81 22.23 -0.08
C VAL A 324 11.72 21.26 -0.49
N TRP A 325 10.46 21.57 -0.15
CA TRP A 325 9.31 20.78 -0.49
C TRP A 325 9.09 20.72 -2.02
N GLU A 326 9.28 21.83 -2.71
CA GLU A 326 9.17 21.88 -4.17
C GLU A 326 10.25 21.05 -4.88
N HIS A 327 11.50 21.09 -4.42
CA HIS A 327 12.56 20.20 -4.91
C HIS A 327 12.22 18.73 -4.69
N LYS A 328 11.54 18.42 -3.59
CA LYS A 328 11.11 17.07 -3.26
C LYS A 328 9.97 16.58 -4.14
N TYR A 329 8.89 17.35 -4.24
CA TYR A 329 7.63 16.87 -4.84
C TYR A 329 7.33 17.43 -6.24
N ILE A 330 7.89 18.54 -6.65
CA ILE A 330 7.64 19.10 -7.99
C ILE A 330 8.80 18.84 -8.94
N TYR A 331 10.03 19.10 -8.51
CA TYR A 331 11.20 18.96 -9.39
C TYR A 331 11.78 17.54 -9.36
N SER A 332 11.43 16.72 -8.37
CA SER A 332 11.89 15.33 -8.19
C SER A 332 13.41 15.17 -8.13
N ASP A 333 14.12 16.23 -7.76
CA ASP A 333 15.58 16.28 -7.69
C ASP A 333 16.13 16.43 -6.26
N TYR A 334 15.24 16.26 -5.26
CA TYR A 334 15.56 16.43 -3.85
C TYR A 334 16.78 15.65 -3.38
N ALA A 335 16.92 14.39 -3.74
CA ALA A 335 18.07 13.60 -3.35
C ALA A 335 19.40 14.13 -3.93
N TYR A 336 19.36 14.79 -5.07
CA TYR A 336 20.48 15.44 -5.71
C TYR A 336 20.73 16.83 -5.14
N TRP A 337 19.67 17.59 -4.90
CA TRP A 337 19.68 18.92 -4.29
C TRP A 337 20.22 18.85 -2.86
N ARG A 338 19.70 17.93 -2.01
CA ARG A 338 20.15 17.69 -0.64
C ARG A 338 21.65 17.44 -0.53
N ARG A 339 22.26 16.75 -1.49
CA ARG A 339 23.71 16.50 -1.51
C ARG A 339 24.55 17.72 -1.86
N ARG A 340 23.97 18.73 -2.50
CA ARG A 340 24.67 19.93 -2.98
C ARG A 340 24.51 21.15 -2.09
N THR A 341 23.55 21.15 -1.19
CA THR A 341 23.24 22.28 -0.30
C THR A 341 23.62 21.91 1.13
N PRO A 342 24.82 22.30 1.61
CA PRO A 342 25.27 21.94 2.97
C PRO A 342 24.33 22.43 4.08
N GLU A 343 23.60 23.51 3.86
CA GLU A 343 22.65 24.11 4.80
C GLU A 343 21.35 23.28 4.96
N ALA A 344 21.08 22.33 4.05
CA ALA A 344 19.96 21.42 4.17
C ALA A 344 20.19 20.27 5.19
N THR A 345 21.31 20.30 5.88
CA THR A 345 21.64 19.31 6.94
C THR A 345 20.97 19.61 8.28
N ASP A 346 20.31 20.74 8.44
CA ASP A 346 19.42 21.01 9.57
C ASP A 346 18.04 20.37 9.27
N ASP A 347 18.03 19.05 9.34
CA ASP A 347 16.83 18.23 9.33
C ASP A 347 16.02 18.56 10.60
N PRO A 348 14.83 19.18 10.49
CA PRO A 348 14.03 19.51 11.66
C PRO A 348 13.58 18.27 12.45
N CYS A 349 13.69 17.07 11.89
CA CYS A 349 13.40 15.80 12.55
C CYS A 349 14.56 15.27 13.43
N LYS A 350 15.80 15.78 13.30
CA LYS A 350 16.94 15.35 14.15
C LYS A 350 17.09 16.12 15.46
N SER A 351 16.20 17.06 15.75
CA SER A 351 16.23 17.90 16.97
C SER A 351 15.12 17.59 17.98
N LYS A 352 14.69 16.30 18.06
CA LYS A 352 13.83 15.87 19.18
C LYS A 352 14.23 14.52 19.71
#